data_4632f99666baf859e66f4103dd333ae2
#
_entry.id   4632f99666baf859e66f4103dd333ae2
#
_cell.length_a   1.000
_cell.length_b   1.000
_cell.length_c   1.000
_cell.angle_alpha   90.00
_cell.angle_beta   90.00
_cell.angle_gamma   90.00
#
_symmetry.space_group_name_H-M   'P 1'
#
loop_
_entity.id
_entity.type
_entity.pdbx_description
1 polymer ?
#
loop_
_entity_poly.entity_id
_entity_poly.type
_entity_poly.pdbx_seq_one_letter_code
_entity_poly.pdbx_strand_id
1 'polypeptide(L)'
;MFSEKLLAGRNILVTGGGTGLGKSMAARFLELGADVHICGRRKSVCDETATELMDLHGGRVTSHGVDIRNALAVDEMVEAIFKDGPLTDLVNNAAGNFISRTEDLSSRGFDAVANIVMHGTFYVTHAVGRRWIANKLRGNVVSITVTWVRNGSPYVVPSAMSKSAVHAMTMSLAAEWGRYGIRLNTIAPGEIPTEGMSKRIKPGDEAGARTKAMNPMGRVGTMEELQNLAVFLISGGCDWINGETIAMDGGQALAMGGNFYQLRDWTDTDWEKARDQIKAQNEKDRSARQ
;
A
#
# COMPACT_ATOMS: atom_id res chain seq x y z
N MET A 1 -15.17 14.12 -6.06
CA MET A 1 -14.70 13.14 -7.09
C MET A 1 -15.66 11.96 -7.19
N PHE A 2 -16.10 11.41 -6.07
CA PHE A 2 -17.02 10.28 -6.02
C PHE A 2 -18.43 10.73 -5.64
N SER A 3 -19.45 10.02 -6.14
CA SER A 3 -20.82 10.27 -5.71
C SER A 3 -21.00 9.88 -4.24
N GLU A 4 -21.92 10.55 -3.55
CA GLU A 4 -22.36 10.14 -2.23
C GLU A 4 -22.87 8.69 -2.29
N LYS A 5 -22.57 7.92 -1.25
CA LYS A 5 -22.97 6.50 -1.14
C LYS A 5 -22.43 5.57 -2.27
N LEU A 6 -21.32 5.94 -2.94
CA LEU A 6 -20.71 5.10 -3.97
C LEU A 6 -20.43 3.66 -3.47
N LEU A 7 -20.11 3.51 -2.19
CA LEU A 7 -19.80 2.22 -1.57
C LEU A 7 -20.98 1.64 -0.74
N ALA A 8 -22.20 2.15 -0.94
CA ALA A 8 -23.38 1.59 -0.29
C ALA A 8 -23.53 0.09 -0.60
N GLY A 9 -23.77 -0.72 0.43
CA GLY A 9 -23.88 -2.18 0.32
C GLY A 9 -22.52 -2.90 0.26
N ARG A 10 -21.39 -2.17 0.35
CA ARG A 10 -20.08 -2.77 0.54
C ARG A 10 -19.84 -3.08 2.02
N ASN A 11 -19.22 -4.23 2.28
CA ASN A 11 -18.79 -4.67 3.59
C ASN A 11 -17.27 -4.94 3.52
N ILE A 12 -16.47 -4.06 4.13
CA ILE A 12 -15.03 -3.93 3.87
C ILE A 12 -14.23 -4.24 5.12
N LEU A 13 -13.32 -5.22 5.05
CA LEU A 13 -12.35 -5.47 6.12
C LEU A 13 -11.05 -4.71 5.85
N VAL A 14 -10.59 -3.89 6.81
CA VAL A 14 -9.32 -3.18 6.76
C VAL A 14 -8.39 -3.69 7.87
N THR A 15 -7.32 -4.39 7.51
CA THR A 15 -6.33 -4.81 8.50
C THR A 15 -5.42 -3.64 8.89
N GLY A 16 -5.12 -3.51 10.20
CA GLY A 16 -4.40 -2.33 10.72
C GLY A 16 -5.23 -1.05 10.62
N GLY A 17 -6.57 -1.17 10.64
CA GLY A 17 -7.51 -0.07 10.48
C GLY A 17 -7.62 0.89 11.67
N GLY A 18 -6.98 0.57 12.80
CA GLY A 18 -7.04 1.42 14.00
C GLY A 18 -6.13 2.66 13.97
N THR A 19 -5.22 2.81 13.02
CA THR A 19 -4.29 3.96 12.94
C THR A 19 -3.80 4.24 11.53
N GLY A 20 -3.23 5.42 11.30
CA GLY A 20 -2.47 5.77 10.09
C GLY A 20 -3.24 5.59 8.79
N LEU A 21 -2.61 4.97 7.78
CA LEU A 21 -3.20 4.78 6.46
C LEU A 21 -4.49 3.95 6.49
N GLY A 22 -4.51 2.91 7.33
CA GLY A 22 -5.68 2.04 7.47
C GLY A 22 -6.90 2.75 8.03
N LYS A 23 -6.71 3.54 9.11
CA LYS A 23 -7.76 4.40 9.68
C LYS A 23 -8.28 5.40 8.65
N SER A 24 -7.36 6.04 7.92
CA SER A 24 -7.71 7.03 6.90
C SER A 24 -8.54 6.41 5.75
N MET A 25 -8.17 5.23 5.26
CA MET A 25 -8.97 4.53 4.24
C MET A 25 -10.33 4.09 4.79
N ALA A 26 -10.37 3.53 6.02
CA ALA A 26 -11.61 3.12 6.69
C ALA A 26 -12.60 4.28 6.84
N ALA A 27 -12.11 5.46 7.24
CA ALA A 27 -12.92 6.69 7.33
C ALA A 27 -13.55 7.03 5.97
N ARG A 28 -12.78 7.00 4.89
CA ARG A 28 -13.30 7.34 3.56
C ARG A 28 -14.31 6.31 3.04
N PHE A 29 -14.10 5.03 3.32
CA PHE A 29 -15.06 3.99 2.93
C PHE A 29 -16.39 4.17 3.67
N LEU A 30 -16.34 4.46 4.97
CA LEU A 30 -17.51 4.74 5.79
C LEU A 30 -18.26 5.97 5.28
N GLU A 31 -17.56 7.06 5.02
CA GLU A 31 -18.13 8.31 4.46
C GLU A 31 -18.87 8.07 3.13
N LEU A 32 -18.39 7.12 2.33
CA LEU A 32 -19.02 6.74 1.06
C LEU A 32 -20.09 5.65 1.20
N GLY A 33 -20.48 5.30 2.42
CA GLY A 33 -21.62 4.45 2.73
C GLY A 33 -21.33 2.96 2.87
N ALA A 34 -20.07 2.55 2.99
CA ALA A 34 -19.73 1.16 3.29
C ALA A 34 -19.91 0.84 4.78
N ASP A 35 -20.22 -0.42 5.09
CA ASP A 35 -19.98 -1.00 6.41
C ASP A 35 -18.48 -1.39 6.49
N VAL A 36 -17.85 -1.09 7.60
CA VAL A 36 -16.40 -1.27 7.74
C VAL A 36 -16.06 -2.14 8.94
N HIS A 37 -15.25 -3.16 8.74
CA HIS A 37 -14.58 -3.91 9.79
C HIS A 37 -13.13 -3.46 9.88
N ILE A 38 -12.66 -3.14 11.07
CA ILE A 38 -11.23 -2.85 11.31
C ILE A 38 -10.64 -3.87 12.26
N CYS A 39 -9.44 -4.36 11.98
CA CYS A 39 -8.77 -5.25 12.91
C CYS A 39 -7.35 -4.77 13.25
N GLY A 40 -6.90 -5.13 14.45
CA GLY A 40 -5.56 -4.85 14.93
C GLY A 40 -5.30 -5.53 16.27
N ARG A 41 -4.03 -5.65 16.65
CA ARG A 41 -3.62 -6.32 17.91
C ARG A 41 -4.11 -5.62 19.17
N ARG A 42 -4.21 -4.29 19.12
CA ARG A 42 -4.68 -3.48 20.25
C ARG A 42 -6.18 -3.23 20.08
N LYS A 43 -6.98 -4.05 20.74
CA LYS A 43 -8.44 -3.97 20.66
C LYS A 43 -8.95 -2.58 21.07
N SER A 44 -8.45 -2.00 22.17
CA SER A 44 -8.85 -0.68 22.65
C SER A 44 -8.65 0.42 21.61
N VAL A 45 -7.51 0.40 20.89
CA VAL A 45 -7.24 1.37 19.80
C VAL A 45 -8.22 1.19 18.64
N CYS A 46 -8.60 -0.05 18.32
CA CYS A 46 -9.61 -0.30 17.29
C CYS A 46 -11.00 0.14 17.75
N ASP A 47 -11.34 -0.05 19.04
CA ASP A 47 -12.61 0.38 19.61
C ASP A 47 -12.75 1.90 19.60
N GLU A 48 -11.72 2.61 20.07
CA GLU A 48 -11.66 4.07 20.06
C GLU A 48 -11.80 4.61 18.62
N THR A 49 -11.07 4.01 17.68
CA THR A 49 -11.17 4.40 16.27
C THR A 49 -12.56 4.12 15.69
N ALA A 50 -13.16 2.97 15.99
CA ALA A 50 -14.50 2.66 15.50
C ALA A 50 -15.52 3.67 15.99
N THR A 51 -15.48 4.03 17.29
CA THR A 51 -16.35 5.05 17.89
C THR A 51 -16.13 6.40 17.20
N GLU A 52 -14.88 6.86 17.11
CA GLU A 52 -14.55 8.14 16.46
C GLU A 52 -15.07 8.21 15.01
N LEU A 53 -14.87 7.16 14.22
CA LEU A 53 -15.30 7.15 12.83
C LEU A 53 -16.83 7.17 12.69
N MET A 54 -17.54 6.45 13.55
CA MET A 54 -19.02 6.46 13.59
C MET A 54 -19.57 7.81 14.05
N ASP A 55 -18.92 8.46 15.00
CA ASP A 55 -19.31 9.80 15.47
C ASP A 55 -19.14 10.87 14.39
N LEU A 56 -18.06 10.75 13.59
CA LEU A 56 -17.73 11.73 12.55
C LEU A 56 -18.54 11.54 11.26
N HIS A 57 -18.79 10.31 10.84
CA HIS A 57 -19.32 10.00 9.51
C HIS A 57 -20.67 9.26 9.55
N GLY A 58 -21.13 8.85 10.73
CA GLY A 58 -22.25 7.90 10.84
C GLY A 58 -21.86 6.51 10.34
N GLY A 59 -22.87 5.70 10.00
CA GLY A 59 -22.65 4.36 9.44
C GLY A 59 -22.23 3.33 10.48
N ARG A 60 -21.62 2.22 10.05
CA ARG A 60 -21.25 1.09 10.90
C ARG A 60 -19.79 0.75 10.81
N VAL A 61 -19.09 0.76 11.94
CA VAL A 61 -17.72 0.25 12.08
C VAL A 61 -17.68 -0.81 13.16
N THR A 62 -17.18 -2.00 12.82
CA THR A 62 -16.97 -3.11 13.75
C THR A 62 -15.48 -3.33 13.97
N SER A 63 -15.05 -3.31 15.23
CA SER A 63 -13.64 -3.47 15.61
C SER A 63 -13.33 -4.90 16.04
N HIS A 64 -12.16 -5.41 15.64
CA HIS A 64 -11.68 -6.76 15.98
C HIS A 64 -10.28 -6.69 16.61
N GLY A 65 -10.12 -7.24 17.81
CA GLY A 65 -8.83 -7.37 18.50
C GLY A 65 -8.09 -8.63 18.07
N VAL A 66 -7.51 -8.64 16.86
CA VAL A 66 -6.88 -9.83 16.27
C VAL A 66 -5.45 -9.54 15.84
N ASP A 67 -4.54 -10.44 16.21
CA ASP A 67 -3.19 -10.48 15.67
C ASP A 67 -3.19 -11.33 14.39
N ILE A 68 -3.00 -10.69 13.25
CA ILE A 68 -3.02 -11.38 11.95
C ILE A 68 -1.90 -12.42 11.76
N ARG A 69 -0.91 -12.47 12.67
CA ARG A 69 0.11 -13.53 12.70
C ARG A 69 -0.43 -14.88 13.17
N ASN A 70 -1.58 -14.88 13.80
CA ASN A 70 -2.26 -16.09 14.25
C ASN A 70 -3.34 -16.50 13.24
N ALA A 71 -3.04 -17.52 12.44
CA ALA A 71 -3.94 -17.99 11.38
C ALA A 71 -5.31 -18.46 11.90
N LEU A 72 -5.34 -19.10 13.10
CA LEU A 72 -6.59 -19.56 13.70
C LEU A 72 -7.47 -18.37 14.12
N ALA A 73 -6.90 -17.40 14.84
CA ALA A 73 -7.63 -16.20 15.25
C ALA A 73 -8.13 -15.38 14.04
N VAL A 74 -7.37 -15.36 12.95
CA VAL A 74 -7.81 -14.75 11.68
C VAL A 74 -9.02 -15.50 11.12
N ASP A 75 -8.97 -16.81 11.10
CA ASP A 75 -10.05 -17.64 10.56
C ASP A 75 -11.34 -17.51 11.38
N GLU A 76 -11.23 -17.50 12.70
CA GLU A 76 -12.36 -17.26 13.63
C GLU A 76 -12.96 -15.85 13.44
N MET A 77 -12.12 -14.83 13.28
CA MET A 77 -12.59 -13.46 12.99
C MET A 77 -13.38 -13.39 11.68
N VAL A 78 -12.82 -13.96 10.61
CA VAL A 78 -13.47 -13.94 9.28
C VAL A 78 -14.76 -14.75 9.31
N GLU A 79 -14.78 -15.90 10.00
CA GLU A 79 -15.99 -16.70 10.22
C GLU A 79 -17.10 -15.90 10.94
N ALA A 80 -16.73 -15.17 12.00
CA ALA A 80 -17.68 -14.33 12.73
C ALA A 80 -18.23 -13.20 11.85
N ILE A 81 -17.39 -12.56 11.02
CA ILE A 81 -17.83 -11.54 10.07
C ILE A 81 -18.82 -12.12 9.07
N PHE A 82 -18.52 -13.27 8.47
CA PHE A 82 -19.40 -13.87 7.46
C PHE A 82 -20.74 -14.35 8.00
N LYS A 83 -20.85 -14.64 9.31
CA LYS A 83 -22.13 -14.92 9.97
C LYS A 83 -23.03 -13.69 10.10
N ASP A 84 -22.44 -12.51 10.23
CA ASP A 84 -23.15 -11.24 10.30
C ASP A 84 -23.47 -10.66 8.91
N GLY A 85 -22.64 -10.99 7.91
CA GLY A 85 -22.80 -10.60 6.52
C GLY A 85 -21.51 -10.84 5.73
N PRO A 86 -21.58 -11.26 4.48
CA PRO A 86 -20.39 -11.55 3.71
C PRO A 86 -19.57 -10.27 3.43
N LEU A 87 -18.24 -10.38 3.52
CA LEU A 87 -17.35 -9.34 3.04
C LEU A 87 -17.47 -9.20 1.52
N THR A 88 -17.42 -7.98 1.04
CA THR A 88 -17.29 -7.66 -0.39
C THR A 88 -15.86 -7.31 -0.76
N ASP A 89 -15.12 -6.74 0.18
CA ASP A 89 -13.77 -6.22 -0.06
C ASP A 89 -12.84 -6.47 1.14
N LEU A 90 -11.54 -6.61 0.83
CA LEU A 90 -10.47 -6.73 1.80
C LEU A 90 -9.37 -5.71 1.50
N VAL A 91 -8.98 -4.93 2.50
CA VAL A 91 -7.81 -4.06 2.43
C VAL A 91 -6.72 -4.58 3.38
N ASN A 92 -5.67 -5.17 2.80
CA ASN A 92 -4.49 -5.60 3.52
C ASN A 92 -3.54 -4.42 3.73
N ASN A 93 -3.63 -3.81 4.89
CA ASN A 93 -2.81 -2.65 5.24
C ASN A 93 -1.91 -2.89 6.46
N ALA A 94 -2.24 -3.83 7.35
CA ALA A 94 -1.43 -4.10 8.53
C ALA A 94 0.02 -4.41 8.17
N ALA A 95 0.94 -3.70 8.80
CA ALA A 95 2.36 -3.82 8.55
C ALA A 95 3.19 -3.48 9.80
N GLY A 96 4.46 -3.82 9.75
CA GLY A 96 5.49 -3.37 10.67
C GLY A 96 6.80 -3.25 9.91
N ASN A 97 7.61 -2.26 10.25
CA ASN A 97 8.93 -2.06 9.66
C ASN A 97 9.85 -1.34 10.65
N PHE A 98 11.15 -1.51 10.48
CA PHE A 98 12.22 -0.77 11.14
C PHE A 98 13.47 -0.78 10.26
N ILE A 99 14.37 0.16 10.49
CA ILE A 99 15.66 0.21 9.79
C ILE A 99 16.71 -0.59 10.57
N SER A 100 17.54 -1.35 9.84
CA SER A 100 18.72 -2.06 10.38
C SER A 100 19.73 -2.29 9.27
N ARG A 101 21.01 -2.32 9.61
CA ARG A 101 21.98 -2.96 8.72
C ARG A 101 21.66 -4.45 8.65
N THR A 102 21.80 -5.05 7.48
CA THR A 102 21.42 -6.47 7.30
C THR A 102 22.37 -7.40 8.07
N GLU A 103 23.65 -7.05 8.16
CA GLU A 103 24.64 -7.81 8.95
C GLU A 103 24.37 -7.80 10.46
N ASP A 104 23.67 -6.78 10.97
CA ASP A 104 23.30 -6.65 12.40
C ASP A 104 21.90 -7.21 12.68
N LEU A 105 21.18 -7.66 11.65
CA LEU A 105 19.79 -8.10 11.77
C LEU A 105 19.72 -9.52 12.36
N SER A 106 19.03 -9.68 13.49
CA SER A 106 18.73 -10.99 14.02
C SER A 106 17.61 -11.71 13.25
N SER A 107 17.63 -13.04 13.22
CA SER A 107 16.52 -13.84 12.66
C SER A 107 15.16 -13.46 13.26
N ARG A 108 15.12 -13.22 14.58
CA ARG A 108 13.91 -12.74 15.27
C ARG A 108 13.44 -11.38 14.77
N GLY A 109 14.36 -10.47 14.44
CA GLY A 109 14.03 -9.17 13.85
C GLY A 109 13.45 -9.33 12.44
N PHE A 110 14.02 -10.22 11.63
CA PHE A 110 13.45 -10.59 10.33
C PHE A 110 12.04 -11.15 10.47
N ASP A 111 11.85 -12.16 11.33
CA ASP A 111 10.56 -12.82 11.54
C ASP A 111 9.49 -11.86 12.07
N ALA A 112 9.86 -10.87 12.88
CA ALA A 112 8.93 -9.87 13.40
C ALA A 112 8.25 -9.07 12.29
N VAL A 113 8.93 -8.80 11.18
CA VAL A 113 8.37 -8.14 10.00
C VAL A 113 7.66 -9.15 9.09
N ALA A 114 8.33 -10.26 8.77
CA ALA A 114 7.82 -11.27 7.85
C ALA A 114 6.49 -11.87 8.33
N ASN A 115 6.38 -12.17 9.62
CA ASN A 115 5.17 -12.74 10.20
C ASN A 115 3.96 -11.80 10.11
N ILE A 116 4.16 -10.48 10.19
CA ILE A 116 3.07 -9.53 10.03
C ILE A 116 2.75 -9.32 8.54
N VAL A 117 3.77 -8.99 7.74
CA VAL A 117 3.58 -8.47 6.39
C VAL A 117 3.33 -9.58 5.39
N MET A 118 4.09 -10.67 5.43
CA MET A 118 3.95 -11.79 4.50
C MET A 118 2.90 -12.80 5.00
N HIS A 119 3.16 -13.42 6.15
CA HIS A 119 2.27 -14.46 6.66
C HIS A 119 0.89 -13.94 7.03
N GLY A 120 0.82 -12.82 7.77
CA GLY A 120 -0.45 -12.24 8.18
C GLY A 120 -1.31 -11.80 7.00
N THR A 121 -0.72 -11.19 5.97
CA THR A 121 -1.44 -10.82 4.75
C THR A 121 -1.96 -12.07 4.02
N PHE A 122 -1.14 -13.12 3.93
CA PHE A 122 -1.58 -14.39 3.34
C PHE A 122 -2.74 -15.01 4.12
N TYR A 123 -2.64 -15.09 5.45
CA TYR A 123 -3.69 -15.70 6.27
C TYR A 123 -5.04 -15.02 6.11
N VAL A 124 -5.06 -13.68 6.14
CA VAL A 124 -6.31 -12.92 5.97
C VAL A 124 -6.86 -13.09 4.55
N THR A 125 -6.00 -12.96 3.53
CA THR A 125 -6.42 -13.11 2.13
C THR A 125 -6.97 -14.51 1.87
N HIS A 126 -6.31 -15.54 2.38
CA HIS A 126 -6.74 -16.93 2.25
C HIS A 126 -8.07 -17.19 2.98
N ALA A 127 -8.20 -16.74 4.23
CA ALA A 127 -9.42 -16.95 5.02
C ALA A 127 -10.65 -16.29 4.39
N VAL A 128 -10.50 -15.08 3.82
CA VAL A 128 -11.57 -14.37 3.13
C VAL A 128 -11.85 -15.01 1.76
N GLY A 129 -10.81 -15.22 0.94
CA GLY A 129 -10.95 -15.73 -0.42
C GLY A 129 -11.57 -17.11 -0.50
N ARG A 130 -11.20 -18.05 0.39
CA ARG A 130 -11.82 -19.37 0.42
C ARG A 130 -13.32 -19.34 0.75
N ARG A 131 -13.76 -18.37 1.57
CA ARG A 131 -15.18 -18.17 1.87
C ARG A 131 -15.94 -17.55 0.69
N TRP A 132 -15.35 -16.60 0.00
CA TRP A 132 -15.93 -16.10 -1.24
C TRP A 132 -16.13 -17.23 -2.27
N ILE A 133 -15.10 -18.04 -2.48
CA ILE A 133 -15.17 -19.16 -3.43
C ILE A 133 -16.25 -20.20 -3.01
N ALA A 134 -16.24 -20.61 -1.73
CA ALA A 134 -17.19 -21.59 -1.22
C ALA A 134 -18.66 -21.12 -1.33
N ASN A 135 -18.90 -19.81 -1.14
CA ASN A 135 -20.22 -19.21 -1.22
C ASN A 135 -20.55 -18.64 -2.62
N LYS A 136 -19.69 -18.83 -3.62
CA LYS A 136 -19.85 -18.31 -4.98
C LYS A 136 -20.02 -16.78 -5.02
N LEU A 137 -19.32 -16.08 -4.15
CA LEU A 137 -19.33 -14.61 -4.05
C LEU A 137 -18.17 -14.03 -4.85
N ARG A 138 -18.39 -12.84 -5.40
CA ARG A 138 -17.32 -12.01 -5.94
C ARG A 138 -16.59 -11.33 -4.79
N GLY A 139 -15.36 -10.89 -5.03
CA GLY A 139 -14.58 -10.18 -4.01
C GLY A 139 -13.51 -9.29 -4.64
N ASN A 140 -12.99 -8.39 -3.82
CA ASN A 140 -11.92 -7.50 -4.25
C ASN A 140 -10.91 -7.29 -3.12
N VAL A 141 -9.64 -7.48 -3.43
CA VAL A 141 -8.54 -7.32 -2.48
C VAL A 141 -7.65 -6.18 -2.93
N VAL A 142 -7.41 -5.22 -2.05
CA VAL A 142 -6.39 -4.18 -2.22
C VAL A 142 -5.35 -4.35 -1.13
N SER A 143 -4.09 -4.57 -1.52
CA SER A 143 -2.99 -4.69 -0.57
C SER A 143 -2.07 -3.48 -0.64
N ILE A 144 -1.67 -2.94 0.51
CA ILE A 144 -0.68 -1.86 0.57
C ILE A 144 0.71 -2.48 0.51
N THR A 145 1.41 -2.22 -0.59
CA THR A 145 2.80 -2.64 -0.81
C THR A 145 3.75 -1.45 -0.72
N VAL A 146 4.82 -1.46 -1.45
CA VAL A 146 5.82 -0.38 -1.57
C VAL A 146 6.45 -0.45 -2.96
N THR A 147 6.99 0.65 -3.46
CA THR A 147 7.69 0.67 -4.75
C THR A 147 8.95 -0.21 -4.77
N TRP A 148 9.49 -0.52 -3.61
CA TRP A 148 10.69 -1.37 -3.44
C TRP A 148 10.51 -2.82 -3.89
N VAL A 149 9.30 -3.25 -4.17
CA VAL A 149 9.04 -4.57 -4.79
C VAL A 149 9.66 -4.69 -6.19
N ARG A 150 10.00 -3.54 -6.82
CA ARG A 150 10.61 -3.49 -8.16
C ARG A 150 12.13 -3.31 -8.13
N ASN A 151 12.66 -2.57 -7.15
CA ASN A 151 14.06 -2.15 -7.13
C ASN A 151 14.80 -2.45 -5.82
N GLY A 152 14.13 -3.07 -4.84
CA GLY A 152 14.67 -3.28 -3.50
C GLY A 152 14.80 -1.98 -2.70
N SER A 153 15.24 -2.10 -1.46
CA SER A 153 15.59 -0.95 -0.62
C SER A 153 16.61 -1.37 0.44
N PRO A 154 17.73 -0.66 0.59
CA PRO A 154 18.71 -0.93 1.65
C PRO A 154 18.11 -0.68 3.04
N TYR A 155 18.65 -1.36 4.05
CA TYR A 155 18.35 -1.19 5.48
C TYR A 155 16.92 -1.55 5.91
N VAL A 156 16.07 -2.03 5.01
CA VAL A 156 14.69 -2.50 5.28
C VAL A 156 14.42 -3.84 4.58
N VAL A 157 15.45 -4.68 4.47
CA VAL A 157 15.39 -5.95 3.73
C VAL A 157 14.21 -6.84 4.13
N PRO A 158 13.86 -7.02 5.43
CA PRO A 158 12.70 -7.83 5.82
C PRO A 158 11.39 -7.31 5.22
N SER A 159 11.22 -5.97 5.20
CA SER A 159 10.03 -5.34 4.61
C SER A 159 10.02 -5.46 3.09
N ALA A 160 11.15 -5.23 2.42
CA ALA A 160 11.26 -5.34 0.98
C ALA A 160 10.93 -6.78 0.52
N MET A 161 11.50 -7.80 1.16
CA MET A 161 11.22 -9.21 0.88
C MET A 161 9.74 -9.55 1.12
N SER A 162 9.20 -9.15 2.28
CA SER A 162 7.80 -9.45 2.63
C SER A 162 6.79 -8.78 1.70
N LYS A 163 7.04 -7.53 1.31
CA LYS A 163 6.17 -6.81 0.35
C LYS A 163 6.30 -7.36 -1.07
N SER A 164 7.48 -7.86 -1.46
CA SER A 164 7.65 -8.59 -2.73
C SER A 164 6.88 -9.91 -2.73
N ALA A 165 6.82 -10.61 -1.59
CA ALA A 165 5.97 -11.79 -1.44
C ALA A 165 4.47 -11.44 -1.60
N VAL A 166 3.99 -10.35 -1.00
CA VAL A 166 2.61 -9.86 -1.18
C VAL A 166 2.33 -9.47 -2.64
N HIS A 167 3.29 -8.84 -3.31
CA HIS A 167 3.19 -8.53 -4.74
C HIS A 167 3.06 -9.81 -5.58
N ALA A 168 3.93 -10.80 -5.37
CA ALA A 168 3.86 -12.09 -6.06
C ALA A 168 2.55 -12.84 -5.77
N MET A 169 2.07 -12.84 -4.52
CA MET A 169 0.77 -13.41 -4.14
C MET A 169 -0.37 -12.73 -4.90
N THR A 170 -0.35 -11.40 -5.00
CA THR A 170 -1.39 -10.64 -5.70
C THR A 170 -1.49 -11.07 -7.16
N MET A 171 -0.38 -11.13 -7.89
CA MET A 171 -0.36 -11.56 -9.30
C MET A 171 -0.83 -13.01 -9.46
N SER A 172 -0.36 -13.91 -8.59
CA SER A 172 -0.70 -15.34 -8.65
C SER A 172 -2.19 -15.57 -8.40
N LEU A 173 -2.73 -14.98 -7.32
CA LEU A 173 -4.13 -15.14 -6.98
C LEU A 173 -5.07 -14.38 -7.93
N ALA A 174 -4.65 -13.26 -8.50
CA ALA A 174 -5.41 -12.56 -9.54
C ALA A 174 -5.66 -13.46 -10.76
N ALA A 175 -4.63 -14.22 -11.18
CA ALA A 175 -4.76 -15.20 -12.25
C ALA A 175 -5.59 -16.43 -11.84
N GLU A 176 -5.35 -16.96 -10.63
CA GLU A 176 -6.01 -18.17 -10.14
C GLU A 176 -7.49 -17.95 -9.80
N TRP A 177 -7.82 -16.83 -9.13
CA TRP A 177 -9.14 -16.54 -8.59
C TRP A 177 -10.01 -15.66 -9.49
N GLY A 178 -9.45 -15.09 -10.56
CA GLY A 178 -10.18 -14.27 -11.51
C GLY A 178 -11.43 -14.96 -12.08
N ARG A 179 -11.36 -16.27 -12.31
CA ARG A 179 -12.52 -17.10 -12.76
C ARG A 179 -13.68 -17.13 -11.77
N TYR A 180 -13.45 -16.81 -10.50
CA TYR A 180 -14.49 -16.71 -9.48
C TYR A 180 -15.02 -15.27 -9.31
N GLY A 181 -14.53 -14.33 -10.12
CA GLY A 181 -14.86 -12.91 -10.01
C GLY A 181 -14.17 -12.22 -8.82
N ILE A 182 -13.04 -12.75 -8.37
CA ILE A 182 -12.23 -12.17 -7.31
C ILE A 182 -11.04 -11.44 -7.95
N ARG A 183 -10.90 -10.15 -7.66
CA ARG A 183 -9.80 -9.30 -8.14
C ARG A 183 -8.83 -9.01 -7.01
N LEU A 184 -7.55 -8.96 -7.35
CA LEU A 184 -6.50 -8.59 -6.40
C LEU A 184 -5.59 -7.55 -7.05
N ASN A 185 -5.41 -6.42 -6.39
CA ASN A 185 -4.47 -5.36 -6.81
C ASN A 185 -3.69 -4.83 -5.62
N THR A 186 -2.61 -4.12 -5.88
CA THR A 186 -1.85 -3.46 -4.82
C THR A 186 -1.67 -1.97 -5.11
N ILE A 187 -1.62 -1.19 -4.04
CA ILE A 187 -1.14 0.19 -4.06
C ILE A 187 0.26 0.20 -3.47
N ALA A 188 1.21 0.78 -4.20
CA ALA A 188 2.57 1.00 -3.75
C ALA A 188 2.79 2.50 -3.49
N PRO A 189 2.43 3.01 -2.29
CA PRO A 189 2.57 4.42 -1.98
C PRO A 189 4.03 4.81 -1.80
N GLY A 190 4.37 6.02 -2.20
CA GLY A 190 5.52 6.75 -1.72
C GLY A 190 5.33 7.18 -0.26
N GLU A 191 6.08 8.18 0.17
CA GLU A 191 5.93 8.69 1.52
C GLU A 191 4.64 9.48 1.69
N ILE A 192 3.78 8.98 2.58
CA ILE A 192 2.63 9.68 3.14
C ILE A 192 2.90 9.76 4.64
N PRO A 193 3.19 10.95 5.20
CA PRO A 193 3.57 11.08 6.60
C PRO A 193 2.50 10.55 7.55
N THR A 194 2.93 9.67 8.46
CA THR A 194 2.11 9.19 9.58
C THR A 194 2.94 9.24 10.85
N GLU A 195 2.31 9.45 11.98
CA GLU A 195 2.99 9.52 13.28
C GLU A 195 3.82 8.24 13.57
N GLY A 196 3.27 7.07 13.23
CA GLY A 196 3.94 5.78 13.46
C GLY A 196 5.16 5.54 12.57
N MET A 197 5.16 6.09 11.34
CA MET A 197 6.26 5.96 10.39
C MET A 197 7.46 6.82 10.81
N SER A 198 7.22 8.07 11.20
CA SER A 198 8.27 9.01 11.57
C SER A 198 9.13 8.49 12.73
N LYS A 199 8.53 7.84 13.71
CA LYS A 199 9.22 7.31 14.89
C LYS A 199 10.17 6.12 14.63
N ARG A 200 9.94 5.32 13.59
CA ARG A 200 10.64 4.03 13.39
C ARG A 200 11.53 3.98 12.15
N ILE A 201 11.20 4.75 11.13
CA ILE A 201 11.88 4.71 9.83
C ILE A 201 12.75 5.94 9.61
N LYS A 202 12.42 7.05 10.27
CA LYS A 202 13.14 8.33 10.13
C LYS A 202 13.36 9.00 11.48
N PRO A 203 14.10 8.36 12.40
CA PRO A 203 14.39 8.98 13.68
C PRO A 203 15.25 10.25 13.48
N GLY A 204 14.76 11.38 13.97
CA GLY A 204 15.49 12.66 13.94
C GLY A 204 15.26 13.53 12.70
N ASP A 205 14.60 13.04 11.65
CA ASP A 205 14.29 13.83 10.46
C ASP A 205 12.89 14.49 10.56
N GLU A 206 12.77 15.69 10.03
CA GLU A 206 11.44 16.29 9.78
C GLU A 206 10.69 15.39 8.77
N ALA A 207 9.44 15.05 9.11
CA ALA A 207 8.64 14.15 8.28
C ALA A 207 8.50 14.69 6.85
N GLY A 208 9.00 13.92 5.89
CA GLY A 208 8.91 14.25 4.47
C GLY A 208 9.96 15.20 3.91
N ALA A 209 10.82 15.83 4.71
CA ALA A 209 11.79 16.82 4.21
C ALA A 209 12.72 16.24 3.14
N ARG A 210 13.34 15.10 3.43
CA ARG A 210 14.22 14.40 2.47
C ARG A 210 13.47 13.93 1.22
N THR A 211 12.26 13.43 1.41
CA THR A 211 11.42 12.97 0.29
C THR A 211 11.04 14.13 -0.60
N LYS A 212 10.65 15.29 -0.04
CA LYS A 212 10.35 16.50 -0.82
C LYS A 212 11.52 16.89 -1.71
N ALA A 213 12.75 16.83 -1.17
CA ALA A 213 13.94 17.19 -1.91
C ALA A 213 14.25 16.22 -3.07
N MET A 214 13.92 14.94 -2.92
CA MET A 214 14.26 13.89 -3.88
C MET A 214 13.11 13.48 -4.81
N ASN A 215 11.87 13.85 -4.47
CA ASN A 215 10.70 13.47 -5.26
C ASN A 215 10.55 14.38 -6.49
N PRO A 216 10.30 13.84 -7.68
CA PRO A 216 10.08 14.65 -8.89
C PRO A 216 8.97 15.70 -8.75
N MET A 217 7.93 15.42 -7.98
CA MET A 217 6.83 16.36 -7.72
C MET A 217 7.14 17.34 -6.58
N GLY A 218 8.31 17.29 -5.93
CA GLY A 218 8.72 18.19 -4.86
C GLY A 218 7.90 18.11 -3.57
N ARG A 219 7.13 17.04 -3.37
CA ARG A 219 6.25 16.87 -2.21
C ARG A 219 6.09 15.42 -1.80
N VAL A 220 5.52 15.20 -0.64
CA VAL A 220 5.01 13.91 -0.18
C VAL A 220 3.57 13.69 -0.67
N GLY A 221 3.09 12.45 -0.63
CA GLY A 221 1.69 12.11 -0.89
C GLY A 221 0.77 12.54 0.25
N THR A 222 -0.52 12.62 -0.03
CA THR A 222 -1.57 12.94 0.95
C THR A 222 -2.43 11.72 1.27
N MET A 223 -3.10 11.77 2.43
CA MET A 223 -4.09 10.74 2.80
C MET A 223 -5.23 10.69 1.80
N GLU A 224 -5.68 11.83 1.32
CA GLU A 224 -6.77 11.92 0.35
C GLU A 224 -6.42 11.24 -0.99
N GLU A 225 -5.19 11.39 -1.48
CA GLU A 225 -4.74 10.70 -2.69
C GLU A 225 -4.77 9.18 -2.53
N LEU A 226 -4.34 8.67 -1.36
CA LEU A 226 -4.43 7.25 -1.05
C LEU A 226 -5.88 6.77 -0.95
N GLN A 227 -6.73 7.52 -0.25
CA GLN A 227 -8.16 7.24 -0.13
C GLN A 227 -8.82 7.15 -1.51
N ASN A 228 -8.56 8.12 -2.37
CA ASN A 228 -9.14 8.17 -3.70
C ASN A 228 -8.73 6.97 -4.57
N LEU A 229 -7.45 6.58 -4.53
CA LEU A 229 -6.99 5.40 -5.27
C LEU A 229 -7.57 4.10 -4.70
N ALA A 230 -7.65 3.97 -3.37
CA ALA A 230 -8.25 2.82 -2.73
C ALA A 230 -9.75 2.69 -3.07
N VAL A 231 -10.49 3.79 -3.00
CA VAL A 231 -11.91 3.84 -3.42
C VAL A 231 -12.08 3.47 -4.89
N PHE A 232 -11.25 4.02 -5.79
CA PHE A 232 -11.30 3.68 -7.21
C PHE A 232 -11.14 2.18 -7.44
N LEU A 233 -10.18 1.54 -6.79
CA LEU A 233 -9.90 0.10 -6.97
C LEU A 233 -11.03 -0.81 -6.43
N ILE A 234 -11.75 -0.38 -5.38
CA ILE A 234 -12.82 -1.20 -4.79
C ILE A 234 -14.21 -0.86 -5.32
N SER A 235 -14.43 0.30 -5.93
CA SER A 235 -15.76 0.79 -6.31
C SER A 235 -16.48 -0.01 -7.40
N GLY A 236 -15.77 -0.88 -8.12
CA GLY A 236 -16.32 -1.60 -9.29
C GLY A 236 -16.36 -0.77 -10.57
N GLY A 237 -15.88 0.48 -10.53
CA GLY A 237 -15.80 1.34 -11.74
C GLY A 237 -14.72 0.91 -12.73
N CYS A 238 -13.83 -0.02 -12.34
CA CYS A 238 -12.78 -0.54 -13.20
C CYS A 238 -12.47 -2.02 -12.90
N ASP A 239 -13.43 -2.89 -13.17
CA ASP A 239 -13.34 -4.33 -12.87
C ASP A 239 -12.34 -5.09 -13.79
N TRP A 240 -11.77 -4.40 -14.79
CA TRP A 240 -10.76 -4.98 -15.68
C TRP A 240 -9.32 -4.85 -15.17
N ILE A 241 -9.10 -4.08 -14.08
CA ILE A 241 -7.81 -4.01 -13.39
C ILE A 241 -7.72 -5.20 -12.42
N ASN A 242 -6.79 -6.11 -12.69
CA ASN A 242 -6.56 -7.30 -11.88
C ASN A 242 -5.09 -7.73 -11.95
N GLY A 243 -4.45 -7.95 -10.81
CA GLY A 243 -3.04 -8.35 -10.70
C GLY A 243 -2.05 -7.17 -10.70
N GLU A 244 -2.52 -5.93 -10.70
CA GLU A 244 -1.67 -4.75 -10.86
C GLU A 244 -1.09 -4.22 -9.55
N THR A 245 0.12 -3.64 -9.66
CA THR A 245 0.76 -2.84 -8.62
C THR A 245 0.83 -1.39 -9.09
N ILE A 246 -0.03 -0.56 -8.53
CA ILE A 246 -0.11 0.85 -8.89
C ILE A 246 0.81 1.66 -7.98
N ALA A 247 1.88 2.21 -8.55
CA ALA A 247 2.76 3.14 -7.84
C ALA A 247 2.05 4.49 -7.67
N MET A 248 1.97 4.96 -6.43
CA MET A 248 1.44 6.27 -6.06
C MET A 248 2.51 7.01 -5.24
N ASP A 249 3.57 7.45 -5.90
CA ASP A 249 4.80 7.93 -5.27
C ASP A 249 5.39 9.21 -5.87
N GLY A 250 4.64 9.90 -6.72
CA GLY A 250 5.11 11.10 -7.40
C GLY A 250 6.30 10.87 -8.34
N GLY A 251 6.48 9.63 -8.82
CA GLY A 251 7.61 9.25 -9.68
C GLY A 251 8.92 8.99 -8.94
N GLN A 252 8.91 8.96 -7.61
CA GLN A 252 10.12 8.80 -6.80
C GLN A 252 10.91 7.53 -7.15
N ALA A 253 10.24 6.40 -7.33
CA ALA A 253 10.91 5.15 -7.68
C ALA A 253 11.62 5.21 -9.03
N LEU A 254 11.10 5.96 -9.98
CA LEU A 254 11.71 6.17 -11.29
C LEU A 254 12.94 7.07 -11.20
N ALA A 255 12.88 8.10 -10.37
CA ALA A 255 13.98 9.04 -10.17
C ALA A 255 15.17 8.40 -9.44
N MET A 256 14.92 7.57 -8.44
CA MET A 256 15.98 6.94 -7.64
C MET A 256 16.82 5.90 -8.39
N GLY A 257 16.31 5.36 -9.50
CA GLY A 257 17.03 4.39 -10.35
C GLY A 257 17.67 5.01 -11.59
N GLY A 258 17.45 6.29 -11.88
CA GLY A 258 17.91 6.96 -13.10
C GLY A 258 19.30 7.59 -12.94
N ASN A 259 20.23 7.29 -13.87
CA ASN A 259 21.59 7.84 -13.87
C ASN A 259 21.63 9.36 -14.17
N PHE A 260 20.54 9.94 -14.65
CA PHE A 260 20.48 11.31 -15.15
C PHE A 260 19.52 12.21 -14.37
N TYR A 261 18.95 11.72 -13.27
CA TYR A 261 17.96 12.47 -12.51
C TYR A 261 18.53 13.78 -11.92
N GLN A 262 19.83 13.83 -11.62
CA GLN A 262 20.51 15.04 -11.16
C GLN A 262 20.53 16.18 -12.21
N LEU A 263 20.29 15.89 -13.49
CA LEU A 263 20.20 16.92 -14.54
C LEU A 263 18.98 17.83 -14.37
N ARG A 264 18.04 17.50 -13.47
CA ARG A 264 16.90 18.35 -13.12
C ARG A 264 17.32 19.73 -12.58
N ASP A 265 18.53 19.79 -12.00
CA ASP A 265 19.07 21.01 -11.40
C ASP A 265 19.83 21.87 -12.42
N TRP A 266 19.94 21.42 -13.69
CA TRP A 266 20.58 22.14 -14.77
C TRP A 266 19.76 23.36 -15.18
N THR A 267 20.47 24.48 -15.33
CA THR A 267 19.93 25.72 -15.89
C THR A 267 19.88 25.66 -17.42
N ASP A 268 19.17 26.61 -18.05
CA ASP A 268 19.17 26.73 -19.52
C ASP A 268 20.58 26.89 -20.07
N THR A 269 21.44 27.62 -19.36
CA THR A 269 22.86 27.77 -19.71
C THR A 269 23.63 26.46 -19.69
N ASP A 270 23.34 25.57 -18.73
CA ASP A 270 24.00 24.26 -18.66
C ASP A 270 23.57 23.36 -19.83
N TRP A 271 22.29 23.42 -20.17
CA TRP A 271 21.75 22.74 -21.34
C TRP A 271 22.32 23.26 -22.67
N GLU A 272 22.53 24.57 -22.80
CA GLU A 272 23.18 25.16 -23.96
C GLU A 272 24.62 24.70 -24.09
N LYS A 273 25.41 24.75 -23.03
CA LYS A 273 26.79 24.26 -23.03
C LYS A 273 26.86 22.77 -23.41
N ALA A 274 25.96 21.96 -22.85
CA ALA A 274 25.93 20.53 -23.17
C ALA A 274 25.63 20.29 -24.67
N ARG A 275 24.64 20.99 -25.23
CA ARG A 275 24.32 20.92 -26.67
C ARG A 275 25.51 21.28 -27.53
N ASP A 276 26.22 22.37 -27.19
CA ASP A 276 27.42 22.81 -27.97
C ASP A 276 28.57 21.80 -27.90
N GLN A 277 28.79 21.24 -26.70
CA GLN A 277 29.80 20.19 -26.53
C GLN A 277 29.48 18.92 -27.34
N ILE A 278 28.20 18.47 -27.30
CA ILE A 278 27.74 17.31 -28.08
C ILE A 278 27.88 17.58 -29.58
N LYS A 279 27.52 18.76 -30.05
CA LYS A 279 27.66 19.18 -31.46
C LYS A 279 29.11 19.17 -31.90
N ALA A 280 30.00 19.77 -31.11
CA ALA A 280 31.43 19.79 -31.41
C ALA A 280 32.04 18.37 -31.44
N GLN A 281 31.61 17.50 -30.52
CA GLN A 281 32.05 16.11 -30.52
C GLN A 281 31.56 15.35 -31.77
N ASN A 282 30.32 15.53 -32.17
CA ASN A 282 29.75 14.91 -33.37
C ASN A 282 30.45 15.37 -34.66
N GLU A 283 30.89 16.62 -34.74
CA GLU A 283 31.68 17.15 -35.85
C GLU A 283 33.07 16.51 -35.93
N LYS A 284 33.77 16.38 -34.78
CA LYS A 284 35.03 15.64 -34.70
C LYS A 284 34.89 14.20 -35.14
N ASP A 285 33.88 13.51 -34.67
CA ASP A 285 33.62 12.10 -35.01
C ASP A 285 33.30 11.91 -36.50
N ARG A 286 32.64 12.86 -37.13
CA ARG A 286 32.38 12.86 -38.60
C ARG A 286 33.67 13.06 -39.36
N SER A 287 34.51 14.01 -38.97
CA SER A 287 35.79 14.30 -39.61
C SER A 287 36.79 13.13 -39.51
N ALA A 288 36.73 12.37 -38.41
CA ALA A 288 37.56 11.19 -38.21
C ALA A 288 37.15 9.94 -39.04
N ARG A 289 35.93 9.96 -39.63
CA ARG A 289 35.41 8.88 -40.48
C ARG A 289 35.59 9.13 -41.98
N GLN A 290 36.06 10.31 -42.34
CA GLN A 290 36.46 10.68 -43.70
C GLN A 290 37.95 10.47 -43.88
#